data_b416d12a90303d9d5238ac46f5ac6a9e
#
_entry.id   b416d12a90303d9d5238ac46f5ac6a9e
#
_cell.length_a   1.000
_cell.length_b   1.000
_cell.length_c   1.000
_cell.angle_alpha   90.00
_cell.angle_beta   90.00
_cell.angle_gamma   90.00
#
_symmetry.space_group_name_H-M   'P 1'
#
loop_
_entity.id
_entity.type
_entity.pdbx_description
1 polymer ?
#
loop_
_entity_poly.entity_id
_entity_poly.type
_entity_poly.pdbx_seq_one_letter_code
_entity_poly.pdbx_strand_id
1 'polypeptide(L)'
;MKTFLLQALFLILWKSLAWGERPNILFCISDDQSYAHTGANGDPVIKTPAFDRVAREGIRFTHAFCDAPTCGPSRSAILTGQHIWRLEEAGNIHSTLPKKFITYTEVLAKSGYSIGYTGKGWSPGRLSAGGRDSNPAGKEFQKRKLKPEFRGMRN
;
A
#
# COMPACT_ATOMS: atom_id res chain seq x y z
N MET A 1 10.26 43.24 28.78
CA MET A 1 10.53 43.18 27.34
C MET A 1 11.48 42.05 26.94
N LYS A 2 12.65 41.87 27.58
CA LYS A 2 13.63 40.82 27.22
C LYS A 2 13.09 39.39 27.40
N THR A 3 12.29 39.10 28.40
CA THR A 3 11.68 37.78 28.65
C THR A 3 10.63 37.42 27.63
N PHE A 4 9.85 38.38 27.15
CA PHE A 4 8.83 38.16 26.11
C PHE A 4 9.46 37.85 24.74
N LEU A 5 10.58 38.49 24.42
CA LEU A 5 11.33 38.18 23.17
C LEU A 5 11.95 36.79 23.20
N LEU A 6 12.49 36.34 24.35
CA LEU A 6 13.03 34.99 24.49
C LEU A 6 11.95 33.89 24.34
N GLN A 7 10.78 34.12 24.93
CA GLN A 7 9.66 33.18 24.81
C GLN A 7 9.12 33.12 23.37
N ALA A 8 9.02 34.25 22.68
CA ALA A 8 8.61 34.28 21.27
C ALA A 8 9.64 33.57 20.35
N LEU A 9 10.94 33.77 20.62
CA LEU A 9 12.01 33.10 19.87
C LEU A 9 12.00 31.59 20.11
N PHE A 10 11.73 31.13 21.32
CA PHE A 10 11.61 29.71 21.66
C PHE A 10 10.41 29.05 20.99
N LEU A 11 9.26 29.72 20.90
CA LEU A 11 8.07 29.25 20.22
C LEU A 11 8.26 29.16 18.68
N ILE A 12 9.04 30.09 18.11
CA ILE A 12 9.36 30.08 16.66
C ILE A 12 10.33 28.94 16.34
N LEU A 13 11.36 28.75 17.18
CA LEU A 13 12.32 27.63 17.03
C LEU A 13 11.64 26.27 17.19
N TRP A 14 10.67 26.15 18.10
CA TRP A 14 9.96 24.88 18.28
C TRP A 14 9.06 24.51 17.10
N LYS A 15 8.47 25.48 16.42
CA LYS A 15 7.70 25.24 15.18
C LYS A 15 8.56 24.78 14.01
N SER A 16 9.81 25.20 13.92
CA SER A 16 10.72 24.78 12.86
C SER A 16 11.29 23.37 13.06
N LEU A 17 11.32 22.85 14.29
CA LEU A 17 11.73 21.47 14.57
C LEU A 17 10.61 20.42 14.35
N ALA A 18 9.36 20.85 14.21
CA ALA A 18 8.21 19.95 14.04
C ALA A 18 7.88 19.60 12.60
N TRP A 19 8.61 20.13 11.62
CA TRP A 19 8.46 19.74 10.20
C TRP A 19 9.39 18.56 9.91
N GLY A 20 8.99 17.37 10.36
CA GLY A 20 9.59 16.15 9.90
C GLY A 20 9.43 16.03 8.38
N GLU A 21 10.51 15.66 7.68
CA GLU A 21 10.44 15.33 6.26
C GLU A 21 9.37 14.28 6.03
N ARG A 22 8.58 14.45 4.97
CA ARG A 22 7.58 13.45 4.58
C ARG A 22 8.31 12.21 4.07
N PRO A 23 8.18 11.05 4.74
CA PRO A 23 8.90 9.86 4.31
C PRO A 23 8.36 9.35 2.98
N ASN A 24 9.23 8.79 2.14
CA ASN A 24 8.80 7.97 1.04
C ASN A 24 8.21 6.66 1.56
N ILE A 25 7.09 6.23 0.99
CA ILE A 25 6.37 5.02 1.40
C ILE A 25 6.42 4.02 0.24
N LEU A 26 7.07 2.88 0.48
CA LEU A 26 7.06 1.75 -0.45
C LEU A 26 6.24 0.63 0.17
N PHE A 27 5.10 0.31 -0.47
CA PHE A 27 4.24 -0.78 -0.04
C PHE A 27 4.33 -1.94 -1.03
N CYS A 28 5.04 -3.00 -0.64
CA CYS A 28 5.23 -4.20 -1.45
C CYS A 28 4.21 -5.26 -1.07
N ILE A 29 3.45 -5.75 -2.04
CA ILE A 29 2.46 -6.82 -1.87
C ILE A 29 2.86 -7.97 -2.78
N SER A 30 3.12 -9.16 -2.21
CA SER A 30 3.19 -10.39 -2.97
C SER A 30 1.79 -10.84 -3.36
N ASP A 31 1.66 -11.40 -4.57
CA ASP A 31 0.37 -11.91 -5.07
C ASP A 31 0.32 -13.41 -4.83
N ASP A 32 -0.74 -13.87 -4.18
CA ASP A 32 -1.03 -15.30 -3.93
C ASP A 32 0.08 -16.06 -3.18
N GLN A 33 0.77 -15.40 -2.28
CA GLN A 33 1.84 -16.00 -1.48
C GLN A 33 1.31 -16.56 -0.17
N SER A 34 1.61 -17.83 0.11
CA SER A 34 1.34 -18.44 1.41
C SER A 34 2.30 -17.91 2.49
N TYR A 35 1.80 -17.81 3.73
CA TYR A 35 2.53 -17.27 4.88
C TYR A 35 3.93 -17.89 5.08
N ALA A 36 4.05 -19.21 4.93
CA ALA A 36 5.31 -19.91 5.18
C ALA A 36 6.40 -19.67 4.11
N HIS A 37 6.06 -19.15 2.94
CA HIS A 37 6.96 -19.11 1.77
C HIS A 37 7.93 -17.90 1.81
N THR A 38 8.60 -17.72 2.95
CA THR A 38 9.75 -16.79 3.09
C THR A 38 10.77 -17.38 4.05
N GLY A 39 12.04 -17.04 3.88
CA GLY A 39 13.10 -17.45 4.80
C GLY A 39 12.83 -17.00 6.24
N ALA A 40 12.35 -15.77 6.42
CA ALA A 40 11.97 -15.23 7.73
C ALA A 40 10.85 -16.01 8.43
N ASN A 41 9.99 -16.70 7.67
CA ASN A 41 8.93 -17.56 8.20
C ASN A 41 9.34 -19.04 8.29
N GLY A 42 10.61 -19.36 8.00
CA GLY A 42 11.16 -20.70 8.17
C GLY A 42 11.13 -21.59 6.94
N ASP A 43 10.86 -21.05 5.73
CA ASP A 43 10.95 -21.85 4.51
C ASP A 43 12.41 -22.28 4.25
N PRO A 44 12.67 -23.61 4.19
CA PRO A 44 14.03 -24.09 4.03
C PRO A 44 14.57 -23.96 2.59
N VAL A 45 13.69 -23.82 1.62
CA VAL A 45 13.98 -23.88 0.17
C VAL A 45 14.00 -22.48 -0.45
N ILE A 46 12.97 -21.70 -0.19
CA ILE A 46 12.78 -20.37 -0.81
C ILE A 46 13.73 -19.36 -0.16
N LYS A 47 14.49 -18.68 -1.00
CA LYS A 47 15.43 -17.63 -0.57
C LYS A 47 14.84 -16.26 -0.81
N THR A 48 14.56 -15.53 0.27
CA THR A 48 13.95 -14.18 0.24
C THR A 48 14.82 -13.14 0.96
N PRO A 49 16.08 -12.92 0.52
CA PRO A 49 17.06 -12.16 1.30
C PRO A 49 16.62 -10.71 1.58
N ALA A 50 15.94 -10.06 0.64
CA ALA A 50 15.43 -8.69 0.85
C ALA A 50 14.29 -8.65 1.88
N PHE A 51 13.36 -9.60 1.81
CA PHE A 51 12.27 -9.74 2.77
C PHE A 51 12.83 -10.09 4.16
N ASP A 52 13.75 -11.03 4.22
CA ASP A 52 14.37 -11.48 5.47
C ASP A 52 15.15 -10.34 6.15
N ARG A 53 15.78 -9.46 5.35
CA ARG A 53 16.44 -8.26 5.85
C ARG A 53 15.42 -7.29 6.47
N VAL A 54 14.33 -7.00 5.78
CA VAL A 54 13.28 -6.11 6.32
C VAL A 54 12.65 -6.69 7.58
N ALA A 55 12.43 -8.02 7.61
CA ALA A 55 11.91 -8.71 8.79
C ALA A 55 12.84 -8.64 10.00
N ARG A 56 14.16 -8.64 9.78
CA ARG A 56 15.18 -8.56 10.83
C ARG A 56 15.41 -7.13 11.31
N GLU A 57 15.41 -6.16 10.40
CA GLU A 57 15.74 -4.75 10.68
C GLU A 57 14.51 -3.92 11.05
N GLY A 58 13.32 -4.39 10.76
CA GLY A 58 12.05 -3.75 11.03
C GLY A 58 11.20 -4.50 12.05
N ILE A 59 9.87 -4.38 11.89
CA ILE A 59 8.88 -5.07 12.71
C ILE A 59 8.20 -6.15 11.87
N ARG A 60 8.26 -7.40 12.31
CA ARG A 60 7.56 -8.52 11.71
C ARG A 60 6.31 -8.86 12.52
N PHE A 61 5.15 -8.74 11.88
CA PHE A 61 3.87 -9.16 12.47
C PHE A 61 3.63 -10.63 12.14
N THR A 62 3.58 -11.49 13.16
CA THR A 62 3.39 -12.94 12.99
C THR A 62 1.92 -13.35 12.84
N HIS A 63 1.00 -12.45 13.20
CA HIS A 63 -0.45 -12.66 13.16
C HIS A 63 -1.12 -11.53 12.37
N ALA A 64 -0.68 -11.33 11.13
CA ALA A 64 -1.32 -10.40 10.21
C ALA A 64 -2.18 -11.19 9.22
N PHE A 65 -3.44 -10.79 9.07
CA PHE A 65 -4.43 -11.47 8.24
C PHE A 65 -4.94 -10.51 7.17
N CYS A 66 -5.10 -11.01 5.95
CA CYS A 66 -5.85 -10.28 4.94
C CYS A 66 -7.35 -10.39 5.24
N ASP A 67 -8.08 -9.33 4.95
CA ASP A 67 -9.52 -9.28 5.22
C ASP A 67 -10.34 -10.21 4.29
N ALA A 68 -9.80 -10.49 3.10
CA ALA A 68 -10.35 -11.46 2.16
C ALA A 68 -9.22 -12.17 1.40
N PRO A 69 -9.27 -13.50 1.24
CA PRO A 69 -8.24 -14.26 0.54
C PRO A 69 -8.40 -14.24 -0.97
N THR A 70 -8.70 -13.08 -1.54
CA THR A 70 -8.87 -12.90 -3.00
C THR A 70 -8.49 -11.47 -3.43
N CYS A 71 -7.92 -11.35 -4.63
CA CYS A 71 -7.20 -10.16 -5.11
C CYS A 71 -7.96 -8.83 -4.96
N GLY A 72 -9.10 -8.68 -5.64
CA GLY A 72 -9.89 -7.44 -5.66
C GLY A 72 -10.35 -7.02 -4.27
N PRO A 73 -11.07 -7.88 -3.55
CA PRO A 73 -11.52 -7.62 -2.18
C PRO A 73 -10.39 -7.30 -1.20
N SER A 74 -9.32 -8.09 -1.15
CA SER A 74 -8.16 -7.82 -0.31
C SER A 74 -7.57 -6.44 -0.59
N ARG A 75 -7.40 -6.10 -1.87
CA ARG A 75 -6.88 -4.78 -2.28
C ARG A 75 -7.84 -3.65 -1.95
N SER A 76 -9.15 -3.88 -2.01
CA SER A 76 -10.16 -2.92 -1.58
C SER A 76 -10.05 -2.64 -0.08
N ALA A 77 -9.95 -3.68 0.72
CA ALA A 77 -9.77 -3.55 2.17
C ALA A 77 -8.47 -2.80 2.52
N ILE A 78 -7.34 -3.16 1.89
CA ILE A 78 -6.04 -2.49 2.09
C ILE A 78 -6.13 -1.02 1.72
N LEU A 79 -6.69 -0.69 0.56
CA LEU A 79 -6.75 0.68 0.07
C LEU A 79 -7.66 1.57 0.91
N THR A 80 -8.74 1.04 1.45
CA THR A 80 -9.72 1.80 2.22
C THR A 80 -9.51 1.75 3.73
N GLY A 81 -8.72 0.80 4.22
CA GLY A 81 -8.58 0.52 5.65
C GLY A 81 -9.88 0.02 6.28
N GLN A 82 -10.79 -0.56 5.49
CA GLN A 82 -12.09 -1.04 5.94
C GLN A 82 -12.28 -2.51 5.63
N HIS A 83 -13.05 -3.18 6.48
CA HIS A 83 -13.46 -4.56 6.24
C HIS A 83 -14.37 -4.69 5.01
N ILE A 84 -14.23 -5.80 4.27
CA ILE A 84 -14.94 -5.99 3.00
C ILE A 84 -16.45 -5.97 3.11
N TRP A 85 -17.03 -6.41 4.24
CA TRP A 85 -18.49 -6.34 4.44
C TRP A 85 -19.04 -4.91 4.55
N ARG A 86 -18.16 -3.91 4.68
CA ARG A 86 -18.52 -2.49 4.66
C ARG A 86 -18.36 -1.85 3.30
N LEU A 87 -17.80 -2.57 2.34
CA LEU A 87 -17.41 -2.04 1.03
C LEU A 87 -18.36 -2.43 -0.10
N GLU A 88 -19.55 -2.92 0.25
CA GLU A 88 -20.61 -3.29 -0.71
C GLU A 88 -20.06 -4.28 -1.76
N GLU A 89 -20.23 -3.97 -3.05
CA GLU A 89 -19.81 -4.84 -4.15
C GLU A 89 -18.29 -5.11 -4.17
N ALA A 90 -17.48 -4.24 -3.54
CA ALA A 90 -16.03 -4.43 -3.49
C ALA A 90 -15.58 -5.67 -2.71
N GLY A 91 -16.50 -6.30 -1.97
CA GLY A 91 -16.30 -7.61 -1.34
C GLY A 91 -16.25 -8.79 -2.32
N ASN A 92 -16.57 -8.59 -3.59
CA ASN A 92 -16.57 -9.62 -4.62
C ASN A 92 -15.46 -9.41 -5.65
N ILE A 93 -14.89 -10.52 -6.12
CA ILE A 93 -13.90 -10.49 -7.21
C ILE A 93 -14.57 -10.04 -8.53
N HIS A 94 -13.84 -9.34 -9.38
CA HIS A 94 -14.33 -8.75 -10.63
C HIS A 94 -15.47 -7.72 -10.48
N SER A 95 -15.75 -7.28 -9.28
CA SER A 95 -16.76 -6.30 -8.95
C SER A 95 -16.24 -4.85 -9.09
N THR A 96 -16.74 -3.94 -8.28
CA THR A 96 -16.35 -2.52 -8.29
C THR A 96 -15.88 -2.09 -6.91
N LEU A 97 -15.04 -1.05 -6.85
CA LEU A 97 -14.79 -0.30 -5.62
C LEU A 97 -15.44 1.08 -5.78
N PRO A 98 -16.67 1.30 -5.23
CA PRO A 98 -17.37 2.55 -5.35
C PRO A 98 -16.52 3.77 -4.94
N LYS A 99 -16.60 4.85 -5.72
CA LYS A 99 -15.80 6.07 -5.52
C LYS A 99 -16.05 6.74 -4.17
N LYS A 100 -17.19 6.50 -3.55
CA LYS A 100 -17.52 7.01 -2.20
C LYS A 100 -16.57 6.49 -1.11
N PHE A 101 -15.96 5.32 -1.32
CA PHE A 101 -14.97 4.77 -0.41
C PHE A 101 -13.61 5.39 -0.71
N ILE A 102 -13.25 6.40 0.08
CA ILE A 102 -11.97 7.09 -0.06
C ILE A 102 -10.83 6.14 0.30
N THR A 103 -9.78 6.15 -0.53
CA THR A 103 -8.59 5.32 -0.31
C THR A 103 -7.47 6.12 0.36
N TYR A 104 -6.57 5.43 1.09
CA TYR A 104 -5.42 6.11 1.71
C TYR A 104 -4.53 6.78 0.67
N THR A 105 -4.44 6.25 -0.53
CA THR A 105 -3.72 6.82 -1.66
C THR A 105 -4.30 8.17 -2.09
N GLU A 106 -5.64 8.29 -2.12
CA GLU A 106 -6.32 9.56 -2.39
C GLU A 106 -6.07 10.59 -1.28
N VAL A 107 -6.02 10.16 -0.02
CA VAL A 107 -5.68 11.02 1.12
C VAL A 107 -4.24 11.50 1.04
N LEU A 108 -3.30 10.60 0.76
CA LEU A 108 -1.89 10.96 0.59
C LEU A 108 -1.68 11.90 -0.60
N ALA A 109 -2.35 11.67 -1.73
CA ALA A 109 -2.29 12.56 -2.88
C ALA A 109 -2.76 13.99 -2.52
N LYS A 110 -3.86 14.13 -1.78
CA LYS A 110 -4.32 15.43 -1.26
C LYS A 110 -3.30 16.10 -0.34
N SER A 111 -2.49 15.31 0.33
CA SER A 111 -1.38 15.78 1.18
C SER A 111 -0.09 16.07 0.41
N GLY A 112 -0.12 16.01 -0.93
CA GLY A 112 1.01 16.36 -1.80
C GLY A 112 1.99 15.21 -2.08
N TYR A 113 1.61 13.96 -1.81
CA TYR A 113 2.38 12.80 -2.25
C TYR A 113 2.13 12.49 -3.73
N SER A 114 3.18 12.09 -4.44
CA SER A 114 3.05 11.47 -5.75
C SER A 114 2.73 9.99 -5.56
N ILE A 115 1.56 9.56 -6.05
CA ILE A 115 1.06 8.20 -5.87
C ILE A 115 1.16 7.41 -7.17
N GLY A 116 1.63 6.17 -7.05
CA GLY A 116 1.63 5.26 -8.18
C GLY A 116 1.91 3.82 -7.79
N TYR A 117 1.81 2.94 -8.76
CA TYR A 117 2.07 1.53 -8.60
C TYR A 117 2.84 0.95 -9.79
N THR A 118 3.43 -0.21 -9.60
CA THR A 118 3.98 -1.05 -10.66
C THR A 118 3.47 -2.48 -10.50
N GLY A 119 3.25 -3.16 -11.61
CA GLY A 119 2.67 -4.51 -11.62
C GLY A 119 1.16 -4.50 -11.46
N LYS A 120 0.64 -4.93 -10.29
CA LYS A 120 -0.80 -5.07 -10.05
C LYS A 120 -1.29 -4.03 -9.05
N GLY A 121 -1.98 -3.00 -9.55
CA GLY A 121 -2.68 -2.03 -8.72
C GLY A 121 -3.96 -2.60 -8.09
N TRP A 122 -5.04 -1.83 -8.03
CA TRP A 122 -6.35 -2.38 -7.69
C TRP A 122 -6.91 -3.14 -8.89
N SER A 123 -6.99 -4.46 -8.76
CA SER A 123 -7.54 -5.37 -9.78
C SER A 123 -7.69 -6.79 -9.19
N PRO A 124 -8.47 -7.70 -9.83
CA PRO A 124 -9.35 -7.45 -10.95
C PRO A 124 -10.64 -6.75 -10.50
N GLY A 125 -11.19 -5.90 -11.36
CA GLY A 125 -12.43 -5.20 -11.09
C GLY A 125 -12.75 -4.17 -12.18
N ARG A 126 -13.93 -3.55 -12.07
CA ARG A 126 -14.46 -2.58 -13.03
C ARG A 126 -14.45 -1.17 -12.42
N LEU A 127 -13.48 -0.34 -12.81
CA LEU A 127 -13.29 1.01 -12.27
C LEU A 127 -14.51 1.92 -12.58
N SER A 128 -14.88 2.02 -13.86
CA SER A 128 -15.94 2.92 -14.31
C SER A 128 -17.31 2.59 -13.71
N ALA A 129 -17.62 1.31 -13.52
CA ALA A 129 -18.86 0.89 -12.89
C ALA A 129 -18.95 1.32 -11.41
N GLY A 130 -17.80 1.53 -10.75
CA GLY A 130 -17.73 2.12 -9.41
C GLY A 130 -17.62 3.65 -9.40
N GLY A 131 -17.74 4.31 -10.58
CA GLY A 131 -17.62 5.76 -10.72
C GLY A 131 -16.18 6.27 -10.63
N ARG A 132 -15.15 5.38 -10.82
CA ARG A 132 -13.74 5.74 -10.79
C ARG A 132 -13.18 5.91 -12.21
N ASP A 133 -12.49 7.02 -12.43
CA ASP A 133 -11.86 7.36 -13.71
C ASP A 133 -10.44 6.79 -13.83
N SER A 134 -9.85 6.41 -12.70
CA SER A 134 -8.48 5.91 -12.61
C SER A 134 -8.33 4.86 -11.51
N ASN A 135 -7.21 4.12 -11.55
CA ASN A 135 -6.92 3.13 -10.53
C ASN A 135 -6.69 3.80 -9.16
N PRO A 136 -7.40 3.39 -8.11
CA PRO A 136 -7.24 3.98 -6.78
C PRO A 136 -5.85 3.73 -6.16
N ALA A 137 -5.07 2.80 -6.68
CA ALA A 137 -3.67 2.64 -6.30
C ALA A 137 -2.74 3.71 -6.89
N GLY A 138 -3.26 4.63 -7.73
CA GLY A 138 -2.52 5.72 -8.35
C GLY A 138 -2.19 5.47 -9.82
N LYS A 139 -1.14 6.15 -10.32
CA LYS A 139 -0.67 6.03 -11.71
C LYS A 139 0.22 4.80 -11.87
N GLU A 140 0.03 4.05 -12.96
CA GLU A 140 0.96 2.98 -13.31
C GLU A 140 2.29 3.57 -13.84
N PHE A 141 3.40 3.30 -13.14
CA PHE A 141 4.71 3.85 -13.51
C PHE A 141 5.45 3.04 -14.57
N GLN A 142 5.32 1.72 -14.53
CA GLN A 142 5.93 0.85 -15.55
C GLN A 142 5.08 -0.39 -15.78
N LYS A 143 4.75 -0.65 -17.03
CA LYS A 143 4.36 -1.99 -17.45
C LYS A 143 5.61 -2.85 -17.48
N ARG A 144 5.81 -3.67 -16.46
CA ARG A 144 6.94 -4.60 -16.44
C ARG A 144 6.83 -5.53 -17.63
N LYS A 145 7.68 -5.34 -18.63
CA LYS A 145 7.90 -6.35 -19.66
C LYS A 145 8.64 -7.50 -18.99
N LEU A 146 7.97 -8.60 -18.71
CA LEU A 146 8.66 -9.82 -18.30
C LEU A 146 9.65 -10.18 -19.41
N LYS A 147 10.86 -10.54 -19.00
CA LYS A 147 11.83 -11.09 -19.93
C LYS A 147 11.20 -12.31 -20.63
N PRO A 148 11.53 -12.57 -21.92
CA PRO A 148 10.92 -13.65 -22.67
C PRO A 148 10.98 -15.00 -21.96
N GLU A 149 12.06 -15.29 -21.24
CA GLU A 149 12.26 -16.53 -20.49
C GLU A 149 11.25 -16.76 -19.35
N PHE A 150 10.60 -15.72 -18.85
CA PHE A 150 9.59 -15.82 -17.79
C PHE A 150 8.13 -15.76 -18.28
N ARG A 151 7.91 -15.61 -19.60
CA ARG A 151 6.55 -15.50 -20.15
C ARG A 151 5.76 -16.81 -20.10
N GLY A 152 6.45 -17.95 -20.10
CA GLY A 152 5.83 -19.29 -20.03
C GLY A 152 5.46 -19.76 -18.62
N MET A 153 5.78 -19.00 -17.57
CA MET A 153 5.53 -19.39 -16.17
C MET A 153 4.20 -18.87 -15.62
N ARG A 154 3.32 -18.37 -16.49
CA ARG A 154 1.95 -18.00 -16.12
C ARG A 154 1.00 -19.10 -16.62
N ASN A 155 0.79 -20.11 -15.82
CA ASN A 155 -0.38 -20.98 -15.87
C ASN A 155 -1.06 -20.94 -14.52
#